data_eaabbf52927620b4000bb1a514e175cd
#
_entry.id   eaabbf52927620b4000bb1a514e175cd
#
_cell.length_a   1.000
_cell.length_b   1.000
_cell.length_c   1.000
_cell.angle_alpha   90.00
_cell.angle_beta   90.00
_cell.angle_gamma   90.00
#
_symmetry.space_group_name_H-M   'P 1'
#
loop_
_entity.id
_entity.type
_entity.pdbx_description
1 polymer ?
#
loop_
_entity_poly.entity_id
_entity_poly.type
_entity_poly.pdbx_seq_one_letter_code
_entity_poly.pdbx_strand_id
1 'polypeptide(L)'
;MAAKRHIVVTAVEPKGGTNVEKEAFPSAPLPDGKGYGLKQPDQTGRWEVSVYVWDPRQIFVDEGDEVTLEFVGINGASHPTTISGYDKTFELKRGQVTKLSFVADKPGRFEIVCATHHPTMVAELIVAAKK
;
A
#
# COMPACT_ATOMS: atom_id res chain seq x y z
N MET A 1 -9.65 28.24 2.14
CA MET A 1 -10.69 27.57 1.33
C MET A 1 -10.35 26.10 1.17
N ALA A 2 -11.34 25.23 1.32
CA ALA A 2 -11.15 23.80 1.15
C ALA A 2 -10.91 23.45 -0.32
N ALA A 3 -9.99 22.52 -0.57
CA ALA A 3 -9.73 22.03 -1.91
C ALA A 3 -10.41 20.68 -2.10
N LYS A 4 -10.64 20.33 -3.36
CA LYS A 4 -11.06 18.98 -3.74
C LYS A 4 -9.81 18.21 -4.17
N ARG A 5 -9.60 17.07 -3.53
CA ARG A 5 -8.43 16.22 -3.80
C ARG A 5 -8.93 14.87 -4.30
N HIS A 6 -8.46 14.48 -5.48
CA HIS A 6 -8.74 13.14 -6.01
C HIS A 6 -7.41 12.43 -6.19
N ILE A 7 -7.23 11.36 -5.44
CA ILE A 7 -5.96 10.65 -5.38
C ILE A 7 -6.19 9.18 -5.71
N VAL A 8 -5.50 8.68 -6.72
CA VAL A 8 -5.54 7.26 -7.09
C VAL A 8 -4.48 6.52 -6.29
N VAL A 9 -4.90 5.46 -5.61
CA VAL A 9 -4.02 4.63 -4.78
C VAL A 9 -4.09 3.21 -5.32
N THR A 10 -2.97 2.66 -5.76
CA THR A 10 -2.93 1.30 -6.27
C THR A 10 -2.51 0.32 -5.19
N ALA A 11 -3.20 -0.84 -5.16
CA ALA A 11 -2.78 -2.00 -4.40
C ALA A 11 -1.97 -2.86 -5.36
N VAL A 12 -0.66 -2.88 -5.19
CA VAL A 12 0.23 -3.45 -6.19
C VAL A 12 1.33 -4.28 -5.54
N GLU A 13 1.77 -5.33 -6.25
CA GLU A 13 2.90 -6.16 -5.83
C GLU A 13 4.01 -6.02 -6.86
N PRO A 14 4.91 -5.02 -6.71
CA PRO A 14 6.08 -4.95 -7.56
C PRO A 14 6.91 -6.23 -7.44
N LYS A 15 7.35 -6.74 -8.61
CA LYS A 15 8.11 -7.98 -8.71
C LYS A 15 9.36 -7.72 -9.51
N GLY A 16 10.45 -8.34 -9.12
CA GLY A 16 11.69 -8.24 -9.86
C GLY A 16 12.53 -9.51 -9.74
N GLY A 17 13.53 -9.60 -10.55
CA GLY A 17 14.42 -10.74 -10.53
C GLY A 17 15.86 -10.32 -10.81
N THR A 18 16.79 -11.14 -10.33
CA THR A 18 18.22 -10.93 -10.54
C THR A 18 18.89 -12.30 -10.57
N ASN A 19 20.21 -12.32 -10.66
CA ASN A 19 20.98 -13.55 -10.68
C ASN A 19 22.08 -13.50 -9.61
N VAL A 20 22.38 -14.64 -9.03
CA VAL A 20 23.40 -14.73 -7.97
C VAL A 20 24.78 -14.22 -8.39
N GLU A 21 25.04 -14.18 -9.71
CA GLU A 21 26.30 -13.61 -10.21
C GLU A 21 26.35 -12.09 -10.06
N LYS A 22 25.21 -11.44 -10.06
CA LYS A 22 25.12 -9.98 -9.92
C LYS A 22 24.80 -9.55 -8.50
N GLU A 23 23.96 -10.34 -7.83
CA GLU A 23 23.51 -10.03 -6.48
C GLU A 23 23.29 -11.34 -5.74
N ALA A 24 24.02 -11.53 -4.66
CA ALA A 24 23.92 -12.75 -3.87
C ALA A 24 22.55 -12.86 -3.21
N PHE A 25 22.00 -14.07 -3.20
CA PHE A 25 20.78 -14.35 -2.44
C PHE A 25 21.08 -14.16 -0.95
N PRO A 26 20.14 -13.60 -0.16
CA PRO A 26 20.36 -13.41 1.28
C PRO A 26 20.82 -14.69 1.96
N SER A 27 21.92 -14.61 2.68
CA SER A 27 22.56 -15.78 3.32
C SER A 27 21.88 -16.17 4.63
N ALA A 28 21.16 -15.25 5.26
CA ALA A 28 20.45 -15.50 6.51
C ALA A 28 18.95 -15.60 6.25
N PRO A 29 18.22 -16.44 6.99
CA PRO A 29 16.76 -16.49 6.88
C PRO A 29 16.15 -15.14 7.25
N LEU A 30 15.18 -14.69 6.43
CA LEU A 30 14.44 -13.45 6.68
C LEU A 30 13.04 -13.79 7.21
N PRO A 31 12.43 -12.91 8.01
CA PRO A 31 11.09 -13.19 8.55
C PRO A 31 10.06 -13.38 7.44
N ASP A 32 9.16 -14.34 7.62
CA ASP A 32 8.04 -14.60 6.72
C ASP A 32 6.79 -13.85 7.17
N GLY A 33 5.80 -13.76 6.28
CA GLY A 33 4.49 -13.25 6.62
C GLY A 33 4.43 -11.73 6.82
N LYS A 34 5.37 -10.99 6.22
CA LYS A 34 5.45 -9.54 6.36
C LYS A 34 4.96 -8.76 5.14
N GLY A 35 4.48 -9.46 4.10
CA GLY A 35 3.99 -8.83 2.87
C GLY A 35 4.97 -8.80 1.73
N TYR A 36 6.21 -9.24 1.94
CA TYR A 36 7.19 -9.42 0.89
C TYR A 36 7.46 -10.91 0.65
N GLY A 37 8.04 -11.23 -0.50
CA GLY A 37 8.39 -12.60 -0.86
C GLY A 37 9.73 -12.71 -1.55
N LEU A 38 10.39 -13.85 -1.34
CA LEU A 38 11.63 -14.21 -1.99
C LEU A 38 11.47 -15.60 -2.57
N LYS A 39 11.92 -15.78 -3.81
CA LYS A 39 12.05 -17.12 -4.41
C LYS A 39 13.51 -17.53 -4.42
N GLN A 40 13.78 -18.75 -3.97
CA GLN A 40 15.11 -19.32 -3.99
C GLN A 40 15.69 -19.32 -5.41
N PRO A 41 17.03 -19.21 -5.55
CA PRO A 41 17.65 -19.30 -6.85
C PRO A 41 17.29 -20.61 -7.55
N ASP A 42 17.00 -20.50 -8.85
CA ASP A 42 16.74 -21.66 -9.67
C ASP A 42 18.07 -22.25 -10.20
N GLN A 43 17.96 -23.20 -11.13
CA GLN A 43 19.14 -23.87 -11.70
C GLN A 43 20.09 -22.91 -12.42
N THR A 44 19.58 -21.80 -12.93
CA THR A 44 20.39 -20.78 -13.62
C THR A 44 20.98 -19.75 -12.67
N GLY A 45 20.60 -19.80 -11.38
CA GLY A 45 21.00 -18.81 -10.39
C GLY A 45 20.08 -17.60 -10.32
N ARG A 46 18.97 -17.61 -11.05
CA ARG A 46 17.98 -16.53 -11.00
C ARG A 46 17.13 -16.65 -9.75
N TRP A 47 16.95 -15.53 -9.06
CA TRP A 47 16.03 -15.44 -7.93
C TRP A 47 15.16 -14.19 -8.04
N GLU A 48 14.03 -14.18 -7.33
CA GLU A 48 13.00 -13.17 -7.49
C GLU A 48 12.55 -12.62 -6.16
N VAL A 49 12.12 -11.36 -6.20
CA VAL A 49 11.56 -10.66 -5.05
C VAL A 49 10.21 -10.06 -5.42
N SER A 50 9.38 -9.90 -4.40
CA SER A 50 8.12 -9.18 -4.54
C SER A 50 7.75 -8.54 -3.20
N VAL A 51 6.92 -7.50 -3.25
CA VAL A 51 6.39 -6.87 -2.04
C VAL A 51 5.03 -6.27 -2.34
N TYR A 52 4.07 -6.47 -1.44
CA TYR A 52 2.78 -5.80 -1.53
C TYR A 52 2.86 -4.43 -0.89
N VAL A 53 2.47 -3.42 -1.64
CA VAL A 53 2.49 -2.03 -1.19
C VAL A 53 1.26 -1.28 -1.68
N TRP A 54 0.99 -0.15 -1.02
CA TRP A 54 0.12 0.89 -1.56
C TRP A 54 1.01 1.89 -2.29
N ASP A 55 0.59 2.34 -3.46
CA ASP A 55 1.29 3.38 -4.19
C ASP A 55 0.29 4.48 -4.59
N PRO A 56 0.40 5.70 -4.07
CA PRO A 56 1.48 6.21 -3.20
C PRO A 56 1.38 5.69 -1.76
N ARG A 57 2.50 5.71 -1.05
CA ARG A 57 2.56 5.27 0.35
C ARG A 57 2.28 6.40 1.35
N GLN A 58 2.35 7.63 0.91
CA GLN A 58 2.04 8.80 1.73
C GLN A 58 1.12 9.72 0.96
N ILE A 59 0.06 10.15 1.60
CA ILE A 59 -0.96 11.01 1.02
C ILE A 59 -1.09 12.23 1.93
N PHE A 60 -0.87 13.42 1.37
CA PHE A 60 -0.90 14.67 2.11
C PHE A 60 -2.11 15.48 1.67
N VAL A 61 -2.96 15.84 2.62
CA VAL A 61 -4.10 16.73 2.39
C VAL A 61 -4.17 17.74 3.53
N ASP A 62 -4.98 18.76 3.37
CA ASP A 62 -5.18 19.78 4.42
C ASP A 62 -6.51 19.57 5.13
N GLU A 63 -6.54 19.95 6.38
CA GLU A 63 -7.79 19.90 7.15
C GLU A 63 -8.88 20.69 6.43
N GLY A 64 -10.05 20.07 6.26
CA GLY A 64 -11.19 20.65 5.56
C GLY A 64 -11.27 20.29 4.09
N ASP A 65 -10.24 19.68 3.51
CA ASP A 65 -10.29 19.27 2.11
C ASP A 65 -11.35 18.19 1.90
N GLU A 66 -12.01 18.26 0.74
CA GLU A 66 -12.89 17.17 0.26
C GLU A 66 -12.03 16.17 -0.48
N VAL A 67 -11.85 14.99 0.10
CA VAL A 67 -10.92 13.98 -0.39
C VAL A 67 -11.68 12.82 -1.02
N THR A 68 -11.28 12.45 -2.23
CA THR A 68 -11.70 11.19 -2.86
C THR A 68 -10.46 10.33 -3.06
N LEU A 69 -10.46 9.17 -2.43
CA LEU A 69 -9.42 8.16 -2.65
C LEU A 69 -9.99 7.09 -3.57
N GLU A 70 -9.34 6.90 -4.69
CA GLU A 70 -9.73 5.89 -5.67
C GLU A 70 -8.74 4.75 -5.57
N PHE A 71 -9.15 3.66 -4.91
CA PHE A 71 -8.31 2.48 -4.73
C PHE A 71 -8.48 1.54 -5.91
N VAL A 72 -7.37 1.17 -6.52
CA VAL A 72 -7.34 0.28 -7.68
C VAL A 72 -6.61 -1.01 -7.32
N GLY A 73 -7.31 -2.14 -7.43
CA GLY A 73 -6.73 -3.47 -7.16
C GLY A 73 -5.96 -3.99 -8.37
N ILE A 74 -4.64 -3.97 -8.32
CA ILE A 74 -3.78 -4.45 -9.40
C ILE A 74 -3.37 -5.91 -9.14
N ASN A 75 -2.77 -6.18 -7.97
CA ASN A 75 -2.28 -7.52 -7.61
C ASN A 75 -2.91 -7.99 -6.31
N GLY A 76 -2.91 -9.32 -6.15
CA GLY A 76 -3.48 -9.96 -4.97
C GLY A 76 -4.97 -10.18 -5.11
N ALA A 77 -5.47 -11.30 -4.61
CA ALA A 77 -6.88 -11.66 -4.78
C ALA A 77 -7.81 -10.74 -4.01
N SER A 78 -7.42 -10.36 -2.81
CA SER A 78 -8.25 -9.54 -1.92
C SER A 78 -7.39 -8.82 -0.89
N HIS A 79 -7.74 -7.55 -0.62
CA HIS A 79 -7.07 -6.72 0.37
C HIS A 79 -8.12 -6.20 1.36
N PRO A 80 -8.29 -6.87 2.50
CA PRO A 80 -9.13 -6.32 3.58
C PRO A 80 -8.44 -5.06 4.12
N THR A 81 -9.07 -3.92 3.94
CA THR A 81 -8.42 -2.63 4.15
C THR A 81 -9.17 -1.78 5.16
N THR A 82 -8.43 -1.12 6.04
CA THR A 82 -8.96 -0.19 7.04
C THR A 82 -8.18 1.11 6.98
N ILE A 83 -8.91 2.24 6.99
CA ILE A 83 -8.31 3.56 7.16
C ILE A 83 -8.62 3.98 8.60
N SER A 84 -7.58 4.02 9.44
CA SER A 84 -7.74 4.41 10.84
C SER A 84 -8.18 5.87 10.96
N GLY A 85 -8.96 6.18 12.00
CA GLY A 85 -9.40 7.55 12.29
C GLY A 85 -10.57 8.04 11.47
N TYR A 86 -10.88 7.45 10.33
CA TYR A 86 -11.97 7.85 9.46
C TYR A 86 -13.05 6.78 9.31
N ASP A 87 -12.96 5.71 10.07
CA ASP A 87 -13.95 4.61 10.13
C ASP A 87 -14.28 4.05 8.75
N LYS A 88 -13.29 3.90 7.90
CA LYS A 88 -13.45 3.32 6.57
C LYS A 88 -12.85 1.92 6.56
N THR A 89 -13.67 0.93 6.21
CA THR A 89 -13.25 -0.45 6.06
C THR A 89 -13.86 -1.00 4.77
N PHE A 90 -13.06 -1.66 3.96
CA PHE A 90 -13.52 -2.23 2.70
C PHE A 90 -12.62 -3.38 2.29
N GLU A 91 -13.10 -4.19 1.35
CA GLU A 91 -12.31 -5.25 0.73
C GLU A 91 -12.04 -4.84 -0.72
N LEU A 92 -10.75 -4.71 -1.07
CA LEU A 92 -10.35 -4.38 -2.43
C LEU A 92 -9.88 -5.64 -3.13
N LYS A 93 -10.55 -6.00 -4.21
CA LYS A 93 -10.22 -7.20 -4.98
C LYS A 93 -9.46 -6.82 -6.24
N ARG A 94 -8.67 -7.77 -6.74
CA ARG A 94 -7.94 -7.61 -8.00
C ARG A 94 -8.92 -7.30 -9.14
N GLY A 95 -8.62 -6.27 -9.93
CA GLY A 95 -9.46 -5.84 -11.03
C GLY A 95 -10.63 -4.96 -10.63
N GLN A 96 -10.72 -4.56 -9.36
CA GLN A 96 -11.80 -3.71 -8.88
C GLN A 96 -11.30 -2.35 -8.45
N VAL A 97 -12.21 -1.39 -8.45
CA VAL A 97 -11.95 -0.01 -7.99
C VAL A 97 -12.93 0.29 -6.87
N THR A 98 -12.41 0.83 -5.78
CA THR A 98 -13.23 1.32 -4.67
C THR A 98 -12.95 2.81 -4.49
N LYS A 99 -14.00 3.64 -4.57
CA LYS A 99 -13.89 5.07 -4.33
C LYS A 99 -14.48 5.42 -2.98
N LEU A 100 -13.71 6.14 -2.18
CA LEU A 100 -14.17 6.67 -0.89
C LEU A 100 -14.03 8.17 -0.91
N SER A 101 -15.11 8.87 -0.54
CA SER A 101 -15.10 10.33 -0.44
C SER A 101 -15.42 10.74 0.99
N PHE A 102 -14.65 11.66 1.52
CA PHE A 102 -14.84 12.16 2.87
C PHE A 102 -14.22 13.55 3.00
N VAL A 103 -14.61 14.25 4.06
CA VAL A 103 -13.97 15.52 4.41
C VAL A 103 -12.86 15.21 5.40
N ALA A 104 -11.67 15.75 5.16
CA ALA A 104 -10.52 15.57 6.05
C ALA A 104 -10.68 16.48 7.27
N ASP A 105 -11.62 16.14 8.16
CA ASP A 105 -12.01 16.98 9.30
C ASP A 105 -11.19 16.72 10.57
N LYS A 106 -10.30 15.73 10.53
CA LYS A 106 -9.44 15.37 11.66
C LYS A 106 -7.98 15.53 11.25
N PRO A 107 -7.27 16.52 11.78
CA PRO A 107 -5.83 16.61 11.50
C PRO A 107 -5.07 15.51 12.21
N GLY A 108 -3.92 15.16 11.66
CA GLY A 108 -3.05 14.13 12.20
C GLY A 108 -2.56 13.15 11.16
N ARG A 109 -2.00 12.04 11.66
CA ARG A 109 -1.46 10.97 10.84
C ARG A 109 -2.31 9.72 11.03
N PHE A 110 -2.79 9.17 9.93
CA PHE A 110 -3.65 7.99 9.94
C PHE A 110 -3.04 6.92 9.03
N GLU A 111 -3.41 5.65 9.23
CA GLU A 111 -2.85 4.56 8.45
C GLU A 111 -3.90 3.89 7.58
N ILE A 112 -3.47 3.55 6.35
CA ILE A 112 -4.24 2.72 5.43
C ILE A 112 -3.55 1.36 5.46
N VAL A 113 -4.23 0.35 6.01
CA VAL A 113 -3.63 -0.95 6.32
C VAL A 113 -4.37 -2.07 5.59
N CYS A 114 -3.62 -2.88 4.84
CA CYS A 114 -4.12 -4.17 4.39
C CYS A 114 -3.76 -5.22 5.45
N ALA A 115 -4.76 -5.84 6.06
CA ALA A 115 -4.56 -6.79 7.14
C ALA A 115 -3.77 -8.04 6.70
N THR A 116 -3.93 -8.45 5.43
CA THR A 116 -3.28 -9.65 4.89
C THR A 116 -1.78 -9.44 4.64
N HIS A 117 -1.37 -8.25 4.23
CA HIS A 117 0.01 -7.98 3.81
C HIS A 117 0.72 -6.99 4.73
N HIS A 118 0.34 -6.96 5.98
CA HIS A 118 0.96 -6.14 7.01
C HIS A 118 2.31 -6.75 7.42
N PRO A 119 3.36 -5.95 7.67
CA PRO A 119 3.36 -4.50 7.71
C PRO A 119 3.78 -3.78 6.41
N THR A 120 4.18 -4.49 5.34
CA THR A 120 4.64 -3.81 4.13
C THR A 120 3.55 -3.01 3.44
N MET A 121 2.30 -3.49 3.52
CA MET A 121 1.18 -2.82 2.88
C MET A 121 0.48 -1.87 3.84
N VAL A 122 1.22 -0.85 4.26
CA VAL A 122 0.72 0.25 5.09
C VAL A 122 1.08 1.57 4.42
N ALA A 123 0.07 2.42 4.22
CA ALA A 123 0.27 3.78 3.73
C ALA A 123 -0.17 4.77 4.79
N GLU A 124 0.28 6.01 4.67
CA GLU A 124 -0.05 7.07 5.62
C GLU A 124 -0.90 8.12 4.96
N LEU A 125 -2.00 8.48 5.62
CA LEU A 125 -2.80 9.65 5.29
C LEU A 125 -2.43 10.73 6.29
N ILE A 126 -1.85 11.81 5.82
CA ILE A 126 -1.41 12.92 6.66
C ILE A 126 -2.28 14.13 6.38
N VAL A 127 -2.98 14.57 7.41
CA VAL A 127 -3.90 15.72 7.33
C VAL A 127 -3.27 16.86 8.10
N ALA A 128 -2.86 17.91 7.38
CA ALA A 128 -2.23 19.06 7.99
C ALA A 128 -3.29 19.95 8.64
N ALA A 129 -3.06 20.33 9.88
CA ALA A 129 -3.98 21.19 10.60
C ALA A 129 -4.07 22.56 9.96
N LYS A 130 -5.26 23.13 9.96
CA LYS A 130 -5.49 24.51 9.53
C LYS A 130 -4.82 25.48 10.50
N LYS A 131 -4.18 26.48 9.93
CA LYS A 131 -3.56 27.55 10.72
C LYS A 131 -4.56 28.69 10.94
#